data_493bcaee8c2cddfaa174f203424f5314
#
_entry.id   493bcaee8c2cddfaa174f203424f5314
#
_cell.length_a   1.000
_cell.length_b   1.000
_cell.length_c   1.000
_cell.angle_alpha   90.00
_cell.angle_beta   90.00
_cell.angle_gamma   90.00
#
_symmetry.space_group_name_H-M   'P 1'
#
loop_
_entity.id
_entity.type
_entity.pdbx_description
1 polymer ?
#
loop_
_entity_poly.entity_id
_entity_poly.type
_entity_poly.pdbx_seq_one_letter_code
_entity_poly.pdbx_strand_id
1 'polypeptide(L)'
;KKIKLSGQLRYYFKNDNSGDIQGFENLYRYRFGIEKKFNTNYFNLDLRVAYQNRVSLDRKDRFKKRLRIRPSAEIKIKDWTNRPKLFYEYFDEIQGKDQKVHRYGFSKKINIKKSQSITLRYLYQKYIEKYSSNSSANIISIKYSFN
;
A
#
# COMPACT_ATOMS: atom_id res chain seq x y z
N LYS A 1 -11.49 0.53 -21.89
CA LYS A 1 -10.63 -0.02 -20.80
C LYS A 1 -9.49 0.98 -20.59
N LYS A 2 -9.59 1.83 -19.53
CA LYS A 2 -8.57 2.88 -19.29
C LYS A 2 -7.44 2.31 -18.44
N ILE A 3 -6.19 2.52 -18.89
CA ILE A 3 -4.98 2.31 -18.10
C ILE A 3 -4.63 3.65 -17.48
N LYS A 4 -4.32 3.65 -16.19
CA LYS A 4 -3.86 4.83 -15.45
C LYS A 4 -2.40 4.65 -15.08
N LEU A 5 -1.57 5.60 -15.47
CA LEU A 5 -0.19 5.71 -15.04
C LEU A 5 -0.12 6.66 -13.84
N SER A 6 0.77 6.40 -12.91
CA SER A 6 1.00 7.25 -11.73
C SER A 6 2.48 7.34 -11.40
N GLY A 7 2.94 8.55 -11.10
CA GLY A 7 4.26 8.82 -10.55
C GLY A 7 4.11 9.52 -9.20
N GLN A 8 5.00 9.24 -8.26
CA GLN A 8 5.05 9.90 -6.97
C GLN A 8 6.51 10.06 -6.56
N LEU A 9 6.87 11.28 -6.20
CA LEU A 9 8.15 11.60 -5.56
C LEU A 9 7.84 12.05 -4.13
N ARG A 10 8.63 11.58 -3.17
CA ARG A 10 8.57 12.03 -1.78
C ARG A 10 9.98 12.26 -1.27
N TYR A 11 10.15 13.39 -0.64
CA TYR A 11 11.31 13.71 0.19
C TYR A 11 10.86 13.77 1.65
N TYR A 12 11.62 13.21 2.56
CA TYR A 12 11.29 13.24 3.97
C TYR A 12 12.53 13.06 4.84
N PHE A 13 12.47 13.66 6.01
CA PHE A 13 13.43 13.48 7.08
C PHE A 13 12.96 12.36 7.98
N LYS A 14 13.85 11.47 8.34
CA LYS A 14 13.59 10.42 9.32
C LYS A 14 14.55 10.64 10.48
N ASN A 15 14.01 10.79 11.67
CA ASN A 15 14.83 10.68 12.88
C ASN A 15 15.09 9.19 13.14
N ASP A 16 16.34 8.75 13.01
CA ASP A 16 16.73 7.37 13.25
C ASP A 16 17.59 7.33 14.52
N ASN A 17 16.94 6.99 15.62
CA ASN A 17 17.60 6.83 16.93
C ASN A 17 17.98 5.39 17.20
N SER A 18 17.98 4.52 16.18
CA SER A 18 18.33 3.10 16.29
C SER A 18 19.71 2.82 15.71
N GLY A 19 20.55 2.13 16.48
CA GLY A 19 21.90 1.72 16.08
C GLY A 19 22.98 2.77 16.38
N ASP A 20 24.17 2.55 15.82
CA ASP A 20 25.40 3.33 16.12
C ASP A 20 25.39 4.75 15.55
N ILE A 21 24.53 5.02 14.57
CA ILE A 21 24.40 6.32 13.93
C ILE A 21 23.03 6.89 14.24
N GLN A 22 22.99 7.84 15.16
CA GLN A 22 21.77 8.55 15.55
C GLN A 22 21.64 9.87 14.80
N GLY A 23 20.42 10.34 14.59
CA GLY A 23 20.14 11.65 14.02
C GLY A 23 19.17 11.62 12.84
N PHE A 24 19.13 12.73 12.11
CA PHE A 24 18.23 12.88 10.97
C PHE A 24 18.83 12.24 9.72
N GLU A 25 18.02 11.47 9.01
CA GLU A 25 18.33 10.87 7.73
C GLU A 25 17.44 11.48 6.64
N ASN A 26 18.06 11.96 5.57
CA ASN A 26 17.40 12.48 4.39
C ASN A 26 17.06 11.34 3.44
N LEU A 27 15.79 11.20 3.08
CA LEU A 27 15.30 10.09 2.29
C LEU A 27 14.50 10.57 1.07
N TYR A 28 14.84 10.03 -0.08
CA TYR A 28 14.03 10.12 -1.29
C TYR A 28 13.27 8.81 -1.52
N ARG A 29 12.03 8.95 -1.90
CA ARG A 29 11.23 7.83 -2.38
C ARG A 29 10.52 8.21 -3.66
N TYR A 30 10.81 7.51 -4.74
CA TYR A 30 10.02 7.58 -5.95
C TYR A 30 9.26 6.29 -6.19
N ARG A 31 8.12 6.42 -6.81
CA ARG A 31 7.22 5.32 -7.12
C ARG A 31 6.60 5.56 -8.48
N PHE A 32 6.62 4.53 -9.32
CA PHE A 32 5.89 4.48 -10.57
C PHE A 32 4.87 3.35 -10.50
N GLY A 33 3.69 3.58 -11.05
CA GLY A 33 2.62 2.59 -11.00
C GLY A 33 1.72 2.61 -12.22
N ILE A 34 1.23 1.42 -12.53
CA ILE A 34 0.24 1.17 -13.58
C ILE A 34 -0.99 0.58 -12.90
N GLU A 35 -2.16 1.10 -13.24
CA GLU A 35 -3.45 0.62 -12.75
C GLU A 35 -4.36 0.33 -13.93
N LYS A 36 -5.00 -0.83 -13.93
CA LYS A 36 -6.02 -1.23 -14.91
C LYS A 36 -7.29 -1.64 -14.19
N LYS A 37 -8.41 -1.06 -14.63
CA LYS A 37 -9.74 -1.36 -14.08
C LYS A 37 -10.56 -2.15 -15.08
N PHE A 38 -11.28 -3.13 -14.54
CA PHE A 38 -12.22 -3.96 -15.26
C PHE A 38 -13.57 -3.88 -14.54
N ASN A 39 -14.61 -3.53 -15.27
CA ASN A 39 -15.95 -3.45 -14.72
C ASN A 39 -16.77 -4.62 -15.27
N THR A 40 -17.38 -5.37 -14.37
CA THR A 40 -18.37 -6.41 -14.69
C THR A 40 -19.71 -6.03 -14.05
N ASN A 41 -20.73 -6.82 -14.29
CA ASN A 41 -22.06 -6.60 -13.69
C ASN A 41 -22.03 -6.79 -12.15
N TYR A 42 -21.18 -7.67 -11.63
CA TYR A 42 -21.15 -8.08 -10.22
C TYR A 42 -20.03 -7.41 -9.41
N PHE A 43 -18.93 -7.01 -10.07
CA PHE A 43 -17.79 -6.43 -9.38
C PHE A 43 -16.96 -5.49 -10.27
N ASN A 44 -16.25 -4.58 -9.62
CA ASN A 44 -15.20 -3.77 -10.22
C ASN A 44 -13.85 -4.34 -9.78
N LEU A 45 -13.11 -4.89 -10.73
CA LEU A 45 -11.74 -5.33 -10.48
C LEU A 45 -10.75 -4.19 -10.74
N ASP A 46 -9.72 -4.10 -9.89
CA ASP A 46 -8.63 -3.14 -10.02
C ASP A 46 -7.32 -3.90 -9.82
N LEU A 47 -6.48 -3.93 -10.83
CA LEU A 47 -5.13 -4.47 -10.76
C LEU A 47 -4.13 -3.31 -10.79
N ARG A 48 -3.33 -3.21 -9.75
CA ARG A 48 -2.26 -2.23 -9.64
C ARG A 48 -0.90 -2.91 -9.50
N VAL A 49 0.03 -2.48 -10.35
CA VAL A 49 1.45 -2.85 -10.24
C VAL A 49 2.23 -1.57 -10.03
N ALA A 50 3.15 -1.57 -9.08
CA ALA A 50 3.99 -0.40 -8.80
C ALA A 50 5.41 -0.80 -8.43
N TYR A 51 6.36 -0.08 -8.96
CA TYR A 51 7.75 -0.11 -8.53
C TYR A 51 8.02 1.08 -7.62
N GLN A 52 8.73 0.83 -6.54
CA GLN A 52 9.11 1.84 -5.57
C GLN A 52 10.58 1.70 -5.24
N ASN A 53 11.30 2.82 -5.22
CA ASN A 53 12.65 2.88 -4.70
C ASN A 53 12.73 3.94 -3.60
N ARG A 54 13.43 3.63 -2.53
CA ARG A 54 13.77 4.53 -1.45
C ARG A 54 15.29 4.57 -1.34
N VAL A 55 15.85 5.77 -1.36
CA VAL A 55 17.29 6.03 -1.32
C VAL A 55 17.56 6.97 -0.16
N SER A 56 18.55 6.66 0.66
CA SER A 56 19.12 7.59 1.62
C SER A 56 20.14 8.49 0.91
N LEU A 57 20.13 9.77 1.22
CA LEU A 57 21.16 10.70 0.74
C LEU A 57 22.39 10.69 1.64
N ASP A 58 22.19 10.38 2.91
CA ASP A 58 23.24 10.45 3.92
C ASP A 58 24.00 9.11 4.04
N ARG A 59 23.39 8.01 3.57
CA ARG A 59 23.93 6.65 3.72
C ARG A 59 23.88 5.90 2.39
N LYS A 60 25.06 5.71 1.77
CA LYS A 60 25.18 5.08 0.44
C LYS A 60 24.63 3.67 0.35
N ASP A 61 24.60 2.92 1.44
CA ASP A 61 24.15 1.52 1.47
C ASP A 61 22.68 1.32 1.82
N ARG A 62 21.96 2.39 2.13
CA ARG A 62 20.53 2.32 2.48
C ARG A 62 19.64 2.65 1.29
N PHE A 63 19.44 1.67 0.45
CA PHE A 63 18.41 1.74 -0.57
C PHE A 63 17.43 0.55 -0.41
N LYS A 64 16.18 0.76 -0.81
CA LYS A 64 15.15 -0.25 -0.70
C LYS A 64 14.28 -0.24 -1.95
N LYS A 65 14.49 -1.24 -2.81
CA LYS A 65 13.70 -1.42 -4.03
C LYS A 65 12.58 -2.43 -3.78
N ARG A 66 11.36 -2.06 -4.15
CA ARG A 66 10.18 -2.92 -3.97
C ARG A 66 9.32 -2.96 -5.22
N LEU A 67 8.91 -4.16 -5.58
CA LEU A 67 7.78 -4.39 -6.46
C LEU A 67 6.52 -4.55 -5.60
N ARG A 68 5.41 -4.00 -6.05
CA ARG A 68 4.13 -4.09 -5.39
C ARG A 68 3.07 -4.48 -6.39
N ILE A 69 2.35 -5.56 -6.12
CA ILE A 69 1.23 -6.03 -6.92
C ILE A 69 0.00 -6.02 -6.03
N ARG A 70 -1.10 -5.41 -6.50
CA ARG A 70 -2.33 -5.29 -5.73
C ARG A 70 -3.55 -5.49 -6.61
N PRO A 71 -4.06 -6.72 -6.72
CA PRO A 71 -5.42 -6.96 -7.16
C PRO A 71 -6.42 -6.53 -6.08
N SER A 72 -7.57 -6.03 -6.51
CA SER A 72 -8.68 -5.73 -5.61
C SER A 72 -10.01 -5.86 -6.34
N ALA A 73 -11.04 -6.25 -5.60
CA ALA A 73 -12.40 -6.40 -6.08
C ALA A 73 -13.37 -5.60 -5.20
N GLU A 74 -14.14 -4.73 -5.81
CA GLU A 74 -15.27 -4.05 -5.18
C GLU A 74 -16.55 -4.76 -5.59
N ILE A 75 -17.29 -5.29 -4.61
CA ILE A 75 -18.48 -6.07 -4.84
C ILE A 75 -19.66 -5.12 -5.07
N LYS A 76 -20.37 -5.31 -6.18
CA LYS A 76 -21.58 -4.56 -6.49
C LYS A 76 -22.78 -5.28 -5.89
N ILE A 77 -23.31 -4.75 -4.80
CA ILE A 77 -24.54 -5.23 -4.19
C ILE A 77 -25.66 -4.30 -4.65
N LYS A 78 -26.76 -4.86 -5.13
CA LYS A 78 -27.94 -4.10 -5.54
C LYS A 78 -28.38 -3.20 -4.38
N ASP A 79 -28.71 -1.96 -4.68
CA ASP A 79 -29.16 -0.93 -3.72
C ASP A 79 -28.16 -0.51 -2.64
N TRP A 80 -26.92 -1.01 -2.69
CA TRP A 80 -25.85 -0.57 -1.79
C TRP A 80 -24.97 0.50 -2.42
N THR A 81 -25.00 1.69 -1.85
CA THR A 81 -24.10 2.79 -2.24
C THR A 81 -22.67 2.60 -1.70
N ASN A 82 -22.54 1.92 -0.58
CA ASN A 82 -21.28 1.72 0.17
C ASN A 82 -20.73 0.31 -0.08
N ARG A 83 -20.11 0.11 -1.22
CA ARG A 83 -19.65 -1.20 -1.68
C ARG A 83 -18.42 -1.68 -0.92
N PRO A 84 -18.43 -2.94 -0.42
CA PRO A 84 -17.26 -3.52 0.21
C PRO A 84 -16.17 -3.81 -0.83
N LYS A 85 -14.91 -3.63 -0.43
CA LYS A 85 -13.75 -3.89 -1.25
C LYS A 85 -12.83 -4.89 -0.57
N LEU A 86 -12.54 -5.98 -1.25
CA LEU A 86 -11.50 -6.94 -0.90
C LEU A 86 -10.23 -6.60 -1.67
N PHE A 87 -9.08 -6.82 -1.07
CA PHE A 87 -7.82 -6.69 -1.75
C PHE A 87 -6.77 -7.64 -1.19
N TYR A 88 -5.89 -8.03 -2.08
CA TYR A 88 -4.64 -8.67 -1.75
C TYR A 88 -3.52 -7.75 -2.18
N GLU A 89 -2.40 -7.72 -1.45
CA GLU A 89 -1.25 -6.91 -1.78
C GLU A 89 0.02 -7.69 -1.50
N TYR A 90 0.83 -7.83 -2.51
CA TYR A 90 2.12 -8.45 -2.45
C TYR A 90 3.22 -7.40 -2.60
N PHE A 91 4.18 -7.44 -1.71
CA PHE A 91 5.41 -6.66 -1.82
C PHE A 91 6.58 -7.63 -1.91
N ASP A 92 7.40 -7.42 -2.91
CA ASP A 92 8.69 -8.08 -3.06
C ASP A 92 9.79 -7.04 -2.91
N GLU A 93 10.63 -7.21 -1.92
CA GLU A 93 11.80 -6.40 -1.74
C GLU A 93 12.92 -6.96 -2.60
N ILE A 94 13.08 -6.40 -3.80
CA ILE A 94 14.06 -6.86 -4.81
C ILE A 94 15.50 -6.59 -4.32
N GLN A 95 15.67 -5.56 -3.49
CA GLN A 95 16.97 -5.19 -2.95
C GLN A 95 16.81 -4.56 -1.57
N GLY A 96 17.52 -5.08 -0.58
CA GLY A 96 17.43 -4.74 0.83
C GLY A 96 17.47 -6.00 1.70
N LYS A 97 16.48 -6.19 2.55
CA LYS A 97 16.40 -7.34 3.47
C LYS A 97 15.80 -8.62 2.86
N ASP A 98 15.58 -8.67 1.56
CA ASP A 98 14.89 -9.77 0.86
C ASP A 98 13.53 -10.16 1.49
N GLN A 99 12.83 -9.16 1.99
CA GLN A 99 11.57 -9.36 2.69
C GLN A 99 10.41 -9.40 1.71
N LYS A 100 9.60 -10.46 1.80
CA LYS A 100 8.31 -10.56 1.11
C LYS A 100 7.18 -10.27 2.09
N VAL A 101 6.22 -9.48 1.67
CA VAL A 101 5.07 -9.12 2.51
C VAL A 101 3.78 -9.42 1.78
N HIS A 102 2.95 -10.24 2.40
CA HIS A 102 1.59 -10.53 1.94
C HIS A 102 0.60 -9.78 2.82
N ARG A 103 -0.33 -9.08 2.19
CA ARG A 103 -1.41 -8.38 2.88
C ARG A 103 -2.75 -8.80 2.29
N TYR A 104 -3.64 -9.20 3.17
CA TYR A 104 -5.03 -9.49 2.85
C TYR A 104 -5.88 -8.45 3.53
N GLY A 105 -6.80 -7.85 2.83
CA GLY A 105 -7.55 -6.77 3.43
C GLY A 105 -8.98 -6.66 2.92
N PHE A 106 -9.78 -6.11 3.81
CA PHE A 106 -11.15 -5.71 3.56
C PHE A 106 -11.28 -4.22 3.87
N SER A 107 -12.05 -3.50 3.08
CA SER A 107 -12.38 -2.12 3.38
C SER A 107 -13.81 -1.79 2.96
N LYS A 108 -14.45 -0.92 3.74
CA LYS A 108 -15.79 -0.39 3.45
C LYS A 108 -15.76 1.11 3.63
N LYS A 109 -16.17 1.84 2.60
CA LYS A 109 -16.41 3.27 2.66
C LYS A 109 -17.87 3.50 3.03
N ILE A 110 -18.13 4.33 4.03
CA ILE A 110 -19.46 4.73 4.49
C ILE A 110 -19.59 6.24 4.26
N ASN A 111 -20.50 6.64 3.40
CA ASN A 111 -20.80 8.07 3.21
C ASN A 111 -21.74 8.52 4.31
N ILE A 112 -21.35 9.55 5.08
CA ILE A 112 -22.15 10.14 6.16
C ILE A 112 -23.00 11.27 5.60
N LYS A 113 -22.35 12.14 4.82
CA LYS A 113 -22.97 13.27 4.11
C LYS A 113 -22.38 13.36 2.70
N LYS A 114 -22.90 14.28 1.86
CA LYS A 114 -22.39 14.46 0.47
C LYS A 114 -20.88 14.71 0.43
N SER A 115 -20.33 15.41 1.43
CA SER A 115 -18.90 15.78 1.50
C SER A 115 -18.11 14.98 2.54
N GLN A 116 -18.74 14.04 3.27
CA GLN A 116 -18.10 13.37 4.40
C GLN A 116 -18.19 11.86 4.28
N SER A 117 -17.10 11.18 4.52
CA SER A 117 -17.07 9.72 4.53
C SER A 117 -16.08 9.14 5.53
N ILE A 118 -16.43 7.98 6.08
CA ILE A 118 -15.54 7.15 6.90
C ILE A 118 -15.18 5.91 6.08
N THR A 119 -13.90 5.59 6.03
CA THR A 119 -13.43 4.32 5.47
C THR A 119 -12.88 3.47 6.60
N LEU A 120 -13.52 2.34 6.83
CA LEU A 120 -13.05 1.29 7.73
C LEU A 120 -12.21 0.31 6.90
N ARG A 121 -11.06 -0.07 7.43
CA ARG A 121 -10.18 -1.05 6.81
C ARG A 121 -9.66 -2.02 7.86
N TYR A 122 -9.75 -3.30 7.57
CA TYR A 122 -9.02 -4.35 8.25
C TYR A 122 -7.97 -4.91 7.31
N LEU A 123 -6.81 -5.27 7.84
CA LEU A 123 -5.69 -5.77 7.08
C LEU A 123 -4.91 -6.78 7.94
N TYR A 124 -4.79 -7.99 7.42
CA TYR A 124 -3.87 -8.99 7.92
C TYR A 124 -2.60 -8.94 7.09
N GLN A 125 -1.45 -8.83 7.73
CA GLN A 125 -0.15 -8.74 7.11
C GLN A 125 0.74 -9.88 7.59
N LYS A 126 1.33 -10.61 6.65
CA LYS A 126 2.32 -11.65 6.91
C LYS A 126 3.65 -11.24 6.28
N TYR A 127 4.69 -11.26 7.09
CA TYR A 127 6.06 -11.08 6.65
C TYR A 127 6.70 -12.44 6.42
N ILE A 128 7.41 -12.59 5.31
CA ILE A 128 8.25 -13.74 5.02
C ILE A 128 9.64 -13.17 4.79
N GLU A 129 10.54 -13.48 5.71
CA GLU A 129 11.92 -13.02 5.66
C GLU A 129 12.84 -14.23 5.39
N LYS A 130 13.87 -14.02 4.58
CA LYS A 130 14.79 -15.09 4.19
C LYS A 130 15.65 -15.57 5.37
N TYR A 131 15.93 -14.68 6.32
CA TYR A 131 16.91 -14.91 7.40
C TYR A 131 16.34 -14.71 8.81
N SER A 132 15.04 -14.51 8.96
CA SER A 132 14.42 -14.32 10.26
C SER A 132 13.11 -15.08 10.37
N SER A 133 12.58 -15.16 11.59
CA SER A 133 11.27 -15.78 11.84
C SER A 133 10.15 -15.00 11.14
N ASN A 134 9.21 -15.74 10.57
CA ASN A 134 8.02 -15.16 9.99
C ASN A 134 7.19 -14.45 11.06
N SER A 135 6.77 -13.25 10.78
CA SER A 135 5.92 -12.45 11.66
C SER A 135 4.62 -12.08 10.98
N SER A 136 3.60 -11.79 11.78
CA SER A 136 2.30 -11.33 11.27
C SER A 136 1.77 -10.18 12.10
N ALA A 137 0.88 -9.39 11.53
CA ALA A 137 0.22 -8.27 12.19
C ALA A 137 -1.22 -8.10 11.70
N ASN A 138 -2.12 -7.80 12.62
CA ASN A 138 -3.47 -7.33 12.33
C ASN A 138 -3.50 -5.82 12.44
N ILE A 139 -4.02 -5.14 11.43
CA ILE A 139 -4.05 -3.69 11.36
C ILE A 139 -5.49 -3.25 11.09
N ILE A 140 -6.05 -2.46 11.99
CA ILE A 140 -7.32 -1.79 11.81
C ILE A 140 -7.04 -0.33 11.56
N SER A 141 -7.65 0.26 10.54
CA SER A 141 -7.54 1.68 10.28
C SER A 141 -8.89 2.30 9.99
N ILE A 142 -9.09 3.49 10.53
CA ILE A 142 -10.24 4.33 10.31
C ILE A 142 -9.75 5.60 9.63
N LYS A 143 -10.30 5.91 8.46
CA LYS A 143 -9.98 7.14 7.74
C LYS A 143 -11.25 7.97 7.59
N TYR A 144 -11.26 9.15 8.16
CA TYR A 144 -12.25 10.17 7.86
C TYR A 144 -11.78 11.01 6.68
N SER A 145 -12.70 11.34 5.78
CA SER A 145 -12.43 12.20 4.63
C SER A 145 -13.52 13.25 4.50
N PHE A 146 -13.09 14.48 4.31
CA PHE A 146 -13.91 15.64 3.99
C PHE A 146 -13.54 16.10 2.58
N ASN A 147 -14.53 16.31 1.70
CA ASN A 147 -14.33 16.74 0.30
C ASN A 147 -15.04 18.09 0.10
#